data_04fbfd5ee67e72939c7a84db3622f3c0
#
_entry.id   04fbfd5ee67e72939c7a84db3622f3c0
#
_cell.length_a   1.000
_cell.length_b   1.000
_cell.length_c   1.000
_cell.angle_alpha   90.00
_cell.angle_beta   90.00
_cell.angle_gamma   90.00
#
_symmetry.space_group_name_H-M   'P 1'
#
loop_
_entity.id
_entity.type
_entity.pdbx_description
1 polymer ?
#
loop_
_entity_poly.entity_id
_entity_poly.type
_entity_poly.pdbx_seq_one_letter_code
_entity_poly.pdbx_strand_id
1 'polypeptide(L)'
;VIRLAKETDAEAIMDIRKEIILSKTTTKFFIVSPKKLPNDTNAEREKIRRSNEKGNLYIVYEVDNKVVGFLLFNRYELDRLRHAGTMGMGIKEAYCNQGIGTKLIEFLIRWAKEQNGLEKICLGVVSVNDRAIKVYKRMGFVEEGRQRKQIKYEDGSYGDDVLMGFYID
;
A
#
# COMPACT_ATOMS: atom_id res chain seq x y z
N VAL A 1 -16.74 -4.31 2.07
CA VAL A 1 -16.77 -4.83 0.71
C VAL A 1 -15.55 -4.35 -0.08
N ILE A 2 -14.87 -5.28 -0.71
CA ILE A 2 -13.70 -4.97 -1.55
C ILE A 2 -14.16 -4.97 -3.03
N ARG A 3 -13.73 -3.96 -3.77
CA ARG A 3 -13.98 -3.87 -5.20
C ARG A 3 -12.81 -3.17 -5.91
N LEU A 4 -12.77 -3.28 -7.23
CA LEU A 4 -11.80 -2.54 -8.02
C LEU A 4 -12.03 -1.04 -7.88
N ALA A 5 -10.94 -0.30 -7.80
CA ALA A 5 -10.98 1.16 -7.74
C ALA A 5 -11.46 1.73 -9.08
N LYS A 6 -12.25 2.79 -9.00
CA LYS A 6 -12.72 3.58 -10.14
C LYS A 6 -12.06 4.95 -10.09
N GLU A 7 -11.97 5.61 -11.22
CA GLU A 7 -11.39 6.97 -11.26
C GLU A 7 -12.13 7.93 -10.33
N THR A 8 -13.44 7.71 -10.11
CA THR A 8 -14.25 8.49 -9.16
C THR A 8 -13.86 8.29 -7.70
N ASP A 9 -13.06 7.25 -7.38
CA ASP A 9 -12.56 7.01 -6.03
C ASP A 9 -11.30 7.82 -5.71
N ALA A 10 -10.69 8.48 -6.70
CA ALA A 10 -9.42 9.17 -6.54
C ALA A 10 -9.42 10.17 -5.38
N GLU A 11 -10.51 10.95 -5.25
CA GLU A 11 -10.64 11.95 -4.20
C GLU A 11 -10.65 11.33 -2.81
N ALA A 12 -11.43 10.26 -2.62
CA ALA A 12 -11.51 9.54 -1.36
C ALA A 12 -10.16 8.90 -0.99
N ILE A 13 -9.46 8.33 -1.97
CA ILE A 13 -8.12 7.75 -1.75
C ILE A 13 -7.13 8.82 -1.33
N MET A 14 -7.14 9.97 -2.00
CA MET A 14 -6.28 11.11 -1.65
C MET A 14 -6.56 11.60 -0.24
N ASP A 15 -7.83 11.66 0.18
CA ASP A 15 -8.22 12.06 1.52
C ASP A 15 -7.67 11.10 2.57
N ILE A 16 -7.69 9.78 2.29
CA ILE A 16 -7.09 8.78 3.19
C ILE A 16 -5.58 9.02 3.33
N ARG A 17 -4.87 9.25 2.23
CA ARG A 17 -3.44 9.52 2.25
C ARG A 17 -3.13 10.76 3.09
N LYS A 18 -3.86 11.84 2.89
CA LYS A 18 -3.68 13.10 3.64
C LYS A 18 -3.94 12.89 5.14
N GLU A 19 -5.00 12.17 5.48
CA GLU A 19 -5.34 11.86 6.88
C GLU A 19 -4.17 11.13 7.57
N ILE A 20 -3.62 10.11 6.93
CA ILE A 20 -2.49 9.33 7.48
C ILE A 20 -1.26 10.23 7.67
N ILE A 21 -0.93 11.05 6.67
CA ILE A 21 0.24 11.94 6.70
C ILE A 21 0.11 13.02 7.78
N LEU A 22 -1.10 13.54 7.99
CA LEU A 22 -1.35 14.64 8.94
C LEU A 22 -1.59 14.19 10.38
N SER A 23 -2.01 12.95 10.61
CA SER A 23 -2.28 12.46 11.96
C SER A 23 -0.98 12.28 12.75
N LYS A 24 -0.94 12.78 13.98
CA LYS A 24 0.21 12.61 14.88
C LYS A 24 0.56 11.16 15.13
N THR A 25 -0.43 10.27 15.10
CA THR A 25 -0.26 8.84 15.37
C THR A 25 0.35 8.10 14.17
N THR A 26 0.07 8.55 12.95
CA THR A 26 0.40 7.79 11.73
C THR A 26 1.32 8.55 10.77
N THR A 27 1.63 9.83 11.04
CA THR A 27 2.41 10.67 10.12
C THR A 27 3.74 10.04 9.70
N LYS A 28 4.39 9.30 10.60
CA LYS A 28 5.69 8.68 10.33
C LYS A 28 5.60 7.39 9.52
N PHE A 29 4.39 6.91 9.22
CA PHE A 29 4.20 5.65 8.48
C PHE A 29 4.35 5.81 6.97
N PHE A 30 4.17 7.02 6.45
CA PHE A 30 4.38 7.33 5.04
C PHE A 30 5.66 8.16 4.88
N ILE A 31 6.28 8.04 3.70
CA ILE A 31 7.51 8.78 3.41
C ILE A 31 7.25 10.21 2.91
N VAL A 32 6.00 10.57 2.65
CA VAL A 32 5.62 11.92 2.22
C VAL A 32 5.49 12.82 3.45
N SER A 33 6.16 13.97 3.41
CA SER A 33 6.14 14.95 4.50
C SER A 33 4.81 15.68 4.59
N PRO A 34 4.34 16.01 5.83
CA PRO A 34 3.18 16.88 6.01
C PRO A 34 3.36 18.26 5.39
N LYS A 35 4.61 18.70 5.16
CA LYS A 35 4.92 19.98 4.54
C LYS A 35 4.61 20.02 3.04
N LYS A 36 4.49 18.86 2.40
CA LYS A 36 4.27 18.74 0.96
C LYS A 36 3.27 17.63 0.68
N LEU A 37 2.01 17.89 1.03
CA LEU A 37 0.94 16.93 0.86
C LEU A 37 0.65 16.65 -0.63
N PRO A 38 0.31 15.38 -0.97
CA PRO A 38 -0.16 15.09 -2.31
C PRO A 38 -1.52 15.79 -2.51
N ASN A 39 -1.66 16.55 -3.58
CA ASN A 39 -2.87 17.32 -3.86
C ASN A 39 -3.34 17.19 -5.30
N ASP A 40 -2.71 16.33 -6.09
CA ASP A 40 -3.06 16.14 -7.50
C ASP A 40 -4.00 14.95 -7.67
N THR A 41 -5.30 15.23 -7.59
CA THR A 41 -6.35 14.21 -7.77
C THR A 41 -6.33 13.63 -9.17
N ASN A 42 -5.97 14.43 -10.18
CA ASN A 42 -5.86 13.94 -11.56
C ASN A 42 -4.72 12.92 -11.70
N ALA A 43 -3.61 13.11 -10.99
CA ALA A 43 -2.52 12.12 -10.97
C ALA A 43 -3.01 10.80 -10.35
N GLU A 44 -3.84 10.85 -9.33
CA GLU A 44 -4.40 9.64 -8.72
C GLU A 44 -5.38 8.95 -9.66
N ARG A 45 -6.22 9.70 -10.37
CA ARG A 45 -7.11 9.14 -11.41
C ARG A 45 -6.32 8.43 -12.48
N GLU A 46 -5.22 9.03 -12.91
CA GLU A 46 -4.31 8.45 -13.90
C GLU A 46 -3.70 7.14 -13.42
N LYS A 47 -3.29 7.06 -12.16
CA LYS A 47 -2.78 5.81 -11.56
C LYS A 47 -3.83 4.70 -11.63
N ILE A 48 -5.07 5.02 -11.29
CA ILE A 48 -6.16 4.04 -11.31
C ILE A 48 -6.40 3.54 -12.74
N ARG A 49 -6.47 4.46 -13.70
CA ARG A 49 -6.66 4.12 -15.10
C ARG A 49 -5.52 3.25 -15.63
N ARG A 50 -4.27 3.63 -15.37
CA ARG A 50 -3.09 2.89 -15.82
C ARG A 50 -3.00 1.51 -15.18
N SER A 51 -3.38 1.39 -13.92
CA SER A 51 -3.45 0.10 -13.24
C SER A 51 -4.40 -0.85 -13.98
N ASN A 52 -5.59 -0.38 -14.31
CA ASN A 52 -6.57 -1.17 -15.04
C ASN A 52 -6.07 -1.56 -16.44
N GLU A 53 -5.47 -0.64 -17.16
CA GLU A 53 -4.95 -0.88 -18.52
C GLU A 53 -3.80 -1.88 -18.55
N LYS A 54 -2.94 -1.87 -17.53
CA LYS A 54 -1.75 -2.72 -17.47
C LYS A 54 -1.99 -4.07 -16.79
N GLY A 55 -3.20 -4.33 -16.34
CA GLY A 55 -3.49 -5.58 -15.63
C GLY A 55 -2.89 -5.64 -14.22
N ASN A 56 -2.56 -4.50 -13.64
CA ASN A 56 -2.19 -4.39 -12.23
C ASN A 56 -3.45 -4.39 -11.36
N LEU A 57 -3.29 -4.33 -10.05
CA LEU A 57 -4.44 -4.34 -9.14
C LEU A 57 -4.53 -3.03 -8.38
N TYR A 58 -5.70 -2.41 -8.39
CA TYR A 58 -6.02 -1.29 -7.53
C TYR A 58 -7.41 -1.54 -6.95
N ILE A 59 -7.49 -1.76 -5.64
CA ILE A 59 -8.75 -2.09 -4.95
C ILE A 59 -9.02 -1.12 -3.82
N VAL A 60 -10.29 -0.98 -3.48
CA VAL A 60 -10.75 -0.19 -2.34
C VAL A 60 -11.62 -1.04 -1.43
N TYR A 61 -11.65 -0.65 -0.17
CA TYR A 61 -12.53 -1.25 0.83
C TYR A 61 -13.61 -0.24 1.19
N GLU A 62 -14.88 -0.63 1.02
CA GLU A 62 -16.02 0.21 1.33
C GLU A 62 -16.74 -0.24 2.60
N VAL A 63 -17.12 0.72 3.42
CA VAL A 63 -18.03 0.55 4.56
C VAL A 63 -19.11 1.62 4.43
N ASP A 64 -20.38 1.20 4.39
CA ASP A 64 -21.53 2.10 4.26
C ASP A 64 -21.38 3.08 3.09
N ASN A 65 -20.98 2.56 1.93
CA ASN A 65 -20.76 3.31 0.69
C ASN A 65 -19.64 4.37 0.75
N LYS A 66 -18.76 4.25 1.75
CA LYS A 66 -17.58 5.12 1.88
C LYS A 66 -16.31 4.31 1.71
N VAL A 67 -15.37 4.82 0.92
CA VAL A 67 -14.05 4.23 0.77
C VAL A 67 -13.24 4.54 2.02
N VAL A 68 -12.83 3.51 2.75
CA VAL A 68 -12.06 3.64 4.00
C VAL A 68 -10.68 3.03 3.93
N GLY A 69 -10.37 2.32 2.86
CA GLY A 69 -9.06 1.72 2.64
C GLY A 69 -8.80 1.47 1.17
N PHE A 70 -7.53 1.33 0.82
CA PHE A 70 -7.11 1.01 -0.54
C PHE A 70 -5.86 0.15 -0.53
N LEU A 71 -5.66 -0.60 -1.62
CA LEU A 71 -4.43 -1.34 -1.88
C LEU A 71 -4.12 -1.25 -3.36
N LEU A 72 -2.86 -0.96 -3.67
CA LEU A 72 -2.34 -0.90 -5.03
C LEU A 72 -1.21 -1.90 -5.19
N PHE A 73 -1.23 -2.68 -6.28
CA PHE A 73 -0.14 -3.57 -6.66
C PHE A 73 0.29 -3.27 -8.08
N ASN A 74 1.56 -2.99 -8.27
CA ASN A 74 2.17 -2.75 -9.58
C ASN A 74 3.21 -3.83 -9.87
N ARG A 75 2.97 -4.58 -10.93
CA ARG A 75 3.92 -5.56 -11.43
C ARG A 75 5.09 -4.83 -12.10
N TYR A 76 6.32 -5.29 -11.86
CA TYR A 76 7.49 -4.71 -12.53
C TYR A 76 7.45 -4.99 -14.03
N GLU A 77 7.95 -4.06 -14.83
CA GLU A 77 7.84 -4.13 -16.30
C GLU A 77 9.04 -4.76 -17.00
N LEU A 78 10.24 -4.70 -16.38
CA LEU A 78 11.43 -5.30 -16.96
C LEU A 78 11.32 -6.83 -16.95
N ASP A 79 11.71 -7.47 -18.04
CA ASP A 79 11.53 -8.91 -18.24
C ASP A 79 12.06 -9.75 -17.07
N ARG A 80 13.23 -9.41 -16.52
CA ARG A 80 13.84 -10.16 -15.43
C ARG A 80 13.19 -9.90 -14.07
N LEU A 81 12.27 -8.93 -13.99
CA LEU A 81 11.56 -8.55 -12.76
C LEU A 81 10.06 -8.84 -12.86
N ARG A 82 9.53 -9.22 -14.02
CA ARG A 82 8.09 -9.37 -14.25
C ARG A 82 7.43 -10.49 -13.44
N HIS A 83 8.21 -11.35 -12.82
CA HIS A 83 7.68 -12.35 -11.88
C HIS A 83 7.37 -11.74 -10.50
N ALA A 84 7.62 -10.47 -10.31
CA ALA A 84 7.44 -9.76 -9.04
C ALA A 84 6.75 -8.42 -9.27
N GLY A 85 6.26 -7.85 -8.19
CA GLY A 85 5.71 -6.51 -8.17
C GLY A 85 5.67 -5.97 -6.75
N THR A 86 5.29 -4.71 -6.61
CA THR A 86 5.28 -4.02 -5.32
C THR A 86 3.88 -3.55 -4.95
N MET A 87 3.55 -3.65 -3.66
CA MET A 87 2.27 -3.19 -3.14
C MET A 87 2.42 -2.02 -2.18
N GLY A 88 1.35 -1.25 -2.08
CA GLY A 88 1.16 -0.25 -1.04
C GLY A 88 -0.29 -0.26 -0.61
N MET A 89 -0.57 0.13 0.63
CA MET A 89 -1.95 0.26 1.10
C MET A 89 -2.06 1.34 2.16
N GLY A 90 -3.29 1.82 2.37
CA GLY A 90 -3.62 2.76 3.41
C GLY A 90 -5.04 2.52 3.91
N ILE A 91 -5.25 2.73 5.20
CA ILE A 91 -6.56 2.57 5.85
C ILE A 91 -6.80 3.78 6.72
N LYS A 92 -8.01 4.33 6.67
CA LYS A 92 -8.42 5.40 7.58
C LYS A 92 -8.19 4.96 9.02
N GLU A 93 -7.62 5.86 9.84
CA GLU A 93 -7.26 5.55 11.22
C GLU A 93 -8.45 5.00 12.02
N ALA A 94 -9.62 5.58 11.85
CA ALA A 94 -10.84 5.13 12.54
C ALA A 94 -11.23 3.68 12.21
N TYR A 95 -10.72 3.13 11.12
CA TYR A 95 -11.02 1.78 10.67
C TYR A 95 -9.84 0.82 10.80
N CYS A 96 -8.74 1.26 11.40
CA CYS A 96 -7.60 0.41 11.69
C CYS A 96 -7.93 -0.62 12.78
N ASN A 97 -7.15 -1.71 12.84
CA ASN A 97 -7.32 -2.80 13.82
C ASN A 97 -8.69 -3.51 13.75
N GLN A 98 -9.33 -3.51 12.59
CA GLN A 98 -10.61 -4.18 12.34
C GLN A 98 -10.51 -5.27 11.28
N GLY A 99 -9.28 -5.67 10.91
CA GLY A 99 -9.06 -6.73 9.93
C GLY A 99 -9.15 -6.29 8.47
N ILE A 100 -9.32 -5.00 8.19
CA ILE A 100 -9.44 -4.50 6.81
C ILE A 100 -8.14 -4.73 6.03
N GLY A 101 -6.98 -4.43 6.64
CA GLY A 101 -5.69 -4.66 6.01
C GLY A 101 -5.47 -6.12 5.66
N THR A 102 -5.83 -7.02 6.57
CA THR A 102 -5.75 -8.46 6.34
C THR A 102 -6.61 -8.87 5.13
N LYS A 103 -7.84 -8.37 5.05
CA LYS A 103 -8.76 -8.69 3.95
C LYS A 103 -8.24 -8.16 2.61
N LEU A 104 -7.67 -6.97 2.59
CA LEU A 104 -7.07 -6.41 1.38
C LEU A 104 -5.89 -7.25 0.90
N ILE A 105 -5.03 -7.69 1.81
CA ILE A 105 -3.87 -8.53 1.48
C ILE A 105 -4.32 -9.91 1.01
N GLU A 106 -5.32 -10.51 1.66
CA GLU A 106 -5.89 -11.78 1.23
C GLU A 106 -6.43 -11.70 -0.20
N PHE A 107 -7.12 -10.60 -0.52
CA PHE A 107 -7.61 -10.38 -1.88
C PHE A 107 -6.45 -10.31 -2.88
N LEU A 108 -5.40 -9.55 -2.55
CA LEU A 108 -4.21 -9.44 -3.40
C LEU A 108 -3.58 -10.81 -3.64
N ILE A 109 -3.39 -11.60 -2.59
CA ILE A 109 -2.75 -12.93 -2.70
C ILE A 109 -3.57 -13.85 -3.60
N ARG A 110 -4.88 -13.89 -3.44
CA ARG A 110 -5.75 -14.71 -4.30
C ARG A 110 -5.70 -14.26 -5.75
N TRP A 111 -5.77 -12.95 -5.97
CA TRP A 111 -5.65 -12.38 -7.31
C TRP A 111 -4.29 -12.71 -7.93
N ALA A 112 -3.22 -12.59 -7.16
CA ALA A 112 -1.86 -12.82 -7.62
C ALA A 112 -1.65 -14.28 -8.08
N LYS A 113 -2.25 -15.22 -7.38
CA LYS A 113 -2.16 -16.67 -7.74
C LYS A 113 -2.77 -16.97 -9.11
N GLU A 114 -3.69 -16.14 -9.56
CA GLU A 114 -4.35 -16.29 -10.86
C GLU A 114 -3.58 -15.58 -11.99
N GLN A 115 -2.56 -14.80 -11.67
CA GLN A 115 -1.80 -14.06 -12.66
C GLN A 115 -0.67 -14.92 -13.23
N ASN A 116 -0.64 -15.02 -14.56
CA ASN A 116 0.36 -15.83 -15.24
C ASN A 116 1.78 -15.29 -14.99
N GLY A 117 2.65 -16.14 -14.45
CA GLY A 117 4.06 -15.84 -14.24
C GLY A 117 4.36 -14.93 -13.06
N LEU A 118 3.39 -14.56 -12.24
CA LEU A 118 3.63 -13.77 -11.04
C LEU A 118 4.02 -14.70 -9.89
N GLU A 119 5.17 -14.45 -9.27
CA GLU A 119 5.77 -15.34 -8.26
C GLU A 119 6.06 -14.66 -6.93
N LYS A 120 6.08 -13.32 -6.89
CA LYS A 120 6.51 -12.60 -5.69
C LYS A 120 5.80 -11.26 -5.53
N ILE A 121 5.37 -10.97 -4.31
CA ILE A 121 4.84 -9.67 -3.91
C ILE A 121 5.83 -9.01 -2.97
N CYS A 122 6.31 -7.81 -3.33
CA CYS A 122 7.26 -7.05 -2.55
C CYS A 122 6.58 -5.86 -1.88
N LEU A 123 7.14 -5.42 -0.77
CA LEU A 123 6.75 -4.15 -0.15
C LEU A 123 7.91 -3.55 0.62
N GLY A 124 7.83 -2.23 0.84
CA GLY A 124 8.65 -1.52 1.80
C GLY A 124 7.75 -0.97 2.90
N VAL A 125 8.17 -1.07 4.13
CA VAL A 125 7.44 -0.54 5.28
C VAL A 125 8.40 0.14 6.23
N VAL A 126 8.01 1.33 6.71
CA VAL A 126 8.86 2.07 7.63
C VAL A 126 8.95 1.33 8.97
N SER A 127 10.15 1.24 9.53
CA SER A 127 10.44 0.44 10.73
C SER A 127 9.60 0.81 11.96
N VAL A 128 9.12 2.05 12.04
CA VAL A 128 8.28 2.49 13.16
C VAL A 128 6.82 2.05 13.03
N ASN A 129 6.44 1.50 11.89
CA ASN A 129 5.07 1.04 11.65
C ASN A 129 4.91 -0.42 12.11
N ASP A 130 4.97 -0.64 13.42
CA ASP A 130 4.87 -1.98 14.02
C ASP A 130 3.57 -2.69 13.66
N ARG A 131 2.47 -1.94 13.60
CA ARG A 131 1.14 -2.47 13.27
C ARG A 131 1.15 -3.15 11.90
N ALA A 132 1.63 -2.44 10.88
CA ALA A 132 1.68 -2.97 9.53
C ALA A 132 2.65 -4.16 9.43
N ILE A 133 3.83 -4.06 10.04
CA ILE A 133 4.82 -5.13 10.03
C ILE A 133 4.25 -6.42 10.62
N LYS A 134 3.51 -6.33 11.72
CA LYS A 134 2.87 -7.49 12.33
C LYS A 134 1.83 -8.13 11.41
N VAL A 135 1.02 -7.31 10.73
CA VAL A 135 0.04 -7.80 9.77
C VAL A 135 0.74 -8.52 8.61
N TYR A 136 1.76 -7.91 8.04
CA TYR A 136 2.51 -8.51 6.92
C TYR A 136 3.13 -9.84 7.31
N LYS A 137 3.78 -9.92 8.48
CA LYS A 137 4.38 -11.17 8.96
C LYS A 137 3.31 -12.26 9.17
N ARG A 138 2.18 -11.90 9.75
CA ARG A 138 1.07 -12.83 9.97
C ARG A 138 0.52 -13.36 8.65
N MET A 139 0.53 -12.55 7.61
CA MET A 139 0.06 -12.92 6.28
C MET A 139 1.08 -13.74 5.47
N GLY A 140 2.28 -13.94 6.01
CA GLY A 140 3.30 -14.77 5.37
C GLY A 140 4.43 -14.00 4.70
N PHE A 141 4.47 -12.68 4.80
CA PHE A 141 5.60 -11.90 4.32
C PHE A 141 6.81 -12.12 5.23
N VAL A 142 7.99 -12.18 4.63
CA VAL A 142 9.26 -12.31 5.36
C VAL A 142 10.10 -11.08 5.14
N GLU A 143 10.86 -10.69 6.17
CA GLU A 143 11.81 -9.58 6.04
C GLU A 143 12.99 -10.03 5.19
N GLU A 144 13.31 -9.24 4.16
CA GLU A 144 14.42 -9.53 3.24
C GLU A 144 15.61 -8.61 3.47
N GLY A 145 15.43 -7.51 4.17
CA GLY A 145 16.49 -6.57 4.45
C GLY A 145 15.99 -5.25 4.98
N ARG A 146 16.94 -4.38 5.31
CA ARG A 146 16.67 -3.03 5.80
C ARG A 146 17.60 -2.04 5.17
N GLN A 147 17.06 -0.91 4.75
CA GLN A 147 17.84 0.27 4.42
C GLN A 147 17.84 1.15 5.68
N ARG A 148 18.97 1.18 6.38
CA ARG A 148 19.07 1.89 7.64
C ARG A 148 19.09 3.38 7.45
N LYS A 149 18.36 4.11 8.33
CA LYS A 149 18.25 5.59 8.31
C LYS A 149 17.80 6.12 6.95
N GLN A 150 16.99 5.36 6.25
CA GLN A 150 16.54 5.75 4.90
C GLN A 150 15.57 6.91 4.93
N ILE A 151 14.77 7.02 5.99
CA ILE A 151 13.79 8.09 6.16
C ILE A 151 14.28 9.00 7.28
N LYS A 152 14.35 10.29 7.00
CA LYS A 152 14.64 11.31 8.02
C LYS A 152 13.39 12.16 8.21
N TYR A 153 12.89 12.18 9.44
CA TYR A 153 11.70 12.94 9.79
C TYR A 153 12.02 14.38 10.11
N GLU A 154 11.00 15.24 10.12
CA GLU A 154 11.12 16.68 10.39
C GLU A 154 11.69 16.98 11.77
N ASP A 155 11.49 16.08 12.74
CA ASP A 155 12.03 16.23 14.10
C ASP A 155 13.50 15.77 14.22
N GLY A 156 14.12 15.37 13.11
CA GLY A 156 15.51 14.90 13.08
C GLY A 156 15.70 13.43 13.39
N SER A 157 14.63 12.70 13.75
CA SER A 157 14.70 11.26 13.96
C SER A 157 14.73 10.51 12.63
N TYR A 158 15.07 9.23 12.68
CA TYR A 158 15.19 8.38 11.49
C TYR A 158 14.30 7.15 11.59
N GLY A 159 13.86 6.69 10.42
CA GLY A 159 13.25 5.38 10.25
C GLY A 159 14.02 4.58 9.22
N ASP A 160 13.99 3.26 9.37
CA ASP A 160 14.54 2.36 8.36
C ASP A 160 13.46 2.01 7.36
N ASP A 161 13.86 1.68 6.14
CA ASP A 161 12.97 1.06 5.16
C ASP A 161 13.12 -0.44 5.25
N VAL A 162 12.11 -1.12 5.77
CA VAL A 162 12.10 -2.58 5.93
C VAL A 162 11.53 -3.18 4.65
N LEU A 163 12.34 -4.00 3.99
CA LEU A 163 11.96 -4.67 2.74
C LEU A 163 11.40 -6.05 3.06
N MET A 164 10.21 -6.34 2.57
CA MET A 164 9.52 -7.61 2.81
C MET A 164 9.05 -8.23 1.52
N GLY A 165 8.95 -9.55 1.49
CA GLY A 165 8.49 -10.29 0.33
C GLY A 165 7.56 -11.44 0.70
N PHE A 166 6.59 -11.70 -0.17
CA PHE A 166 5.71 -12.86 -0.11
C PHE A 166 5.92 -13.68 -1.37
N TYR A 167 6.19 -14.98 -1.21
CA TYR A 167 6.43 -15.88 -2.33
C TYR A 167 5.15 -16.64 -2.66
N ILE A 168 4.71 -16.49 -3.91
CA ILE A 168 3.48 -17.13 -4.42
C ILE A 168 3.80 -18.55 -4.87
N ASP A 169 3.04 -19.49 -4.36
CA ASP A 169 3.19 -20.91 -4.72
C ASP A 169 2.50 -21.25 -6.05
#